data_04047eab582a08b6a9b42a32b59e11ac
#
_entry.id   04047eab582a08b6a9b42a32b59e11ac
#
_cell.length_a   1.000
_cell.length_b   1.000
_cell.length_c   1.000
_cell.angle_alpha   90.00
_cell.angle_beta   90.00
_cell.angle_gamma   90.00
#
_symmetry.space_group_name_H-M   'P 1'
#
loop_
_entity.id
_entity.type
_entity.pdbx_description
1 polymer ?
#
loop_
_entity_poly.entity_id
_entity_poly.type
_entity_poly.pdbx_seq_one_letter_code
_entity_poly.pdbx_strand_id
1 'polypeptide(L)'
;MGAFCVDSERSKILTACLDFSDVDQAFLDKYGVKLNNAIMCEEKDLPVFEDLVANKSPLYIAGGATQNTARVAQWQTNSAGAVTYAGSIGKDKFGKQLKDAADADGLTTLYMEQDTAATGTCAVLVVNGERSLMANLAAANDYKISWTQSAPVTAAIEAAEMYYIAGFVLTHSVDSIMHVCKHSDAKGKVNEAASSNTHTRTERLCADHSKRNNQV
;
A
#
# COMPACT_ATOMS: atom_id res chain seq x y z
N MET A 1 3.83 4.83 -6.60
CA MET A 1 4.91 3.83 -6.46
C MET A 1 6.10 4.54 -5.89
N GLY A 2 6.46 4.27 -4.65
CA GLY A 2 7.59 4.92 -4.00
C GLY A 2 8.88 4.16 -4.26
N ALA A 3 9.96 4.87 -4.47
CA ALA A 3 11.31 4.31 -4.53
C ALA A 3 11.83 4.08 -3.11
N PHE A 4 12.58 3.00 -2.85
CA PHE A 4 12.91 2.69 -1.50
C PHE A 4 13.99 1.66 -1.20
N CYS A 5 14.74 1.79 -0.20
CA CYS A 5 15.60 0.82 0.44
C CYS A 5 15.63 0.92 1.96
N VAL A 6 15.60 -0.17 2.72
CA VAL A 6 16.04 -0.22 4.09
C VAL A 6 16.41 -1.51 4.71
N ASP A 7 17.24 -1.39 5.73
CA ASP A 7 17.67 -2.41 6.65
C ASP A 7 16.79 -2.49 7.91
N SER A 8 16.83 -3.67 8.56
CA SER A 8 15.96 -4.15 9.59
C SER A 8 16.26 -3.59 10.98
N GLU A 9 15.28 -3.39 11.74
CA GLU A 9 14.99 -3.54 13.16
C GLU A 9 14.19 -2.39 13.75
N ARG A 10 12.97 -2.72 14.20
CA ARG A 10 11.94 -1.92 14.87
C ARG A 10 10.86 -1.29 13.98
N SER A 11 10.09 -2.11 13.32
CA SER A 11 8.88 -1.65 12.65
C SER A 11 7.60 -2.09 13.37
N LYS A 12 6.89 -1.14 13.92
CA LYS A 12 5.44 -1.27 14.06
C LYS A 12 4.86 -0.89 12.70
N ILE A 13 4.43 -1.88 11.95
CA ILE A 13 3.91 -1.71 10.58
C ILE A 13 2.42 -1.37 10.67
N LEU A 14 2.00 -0.32 10.00
CA LEU A 14 0.62 0.15 10.02
C LEU A 14 0.11 0.39 8.59
N THR A 15 -1.12 -0.03 8.31
CA THR A 15 -1.79 0.01 6.99
C THR A 15 -2.78 1.17 6.90
N ALA A 16 -3.24 1.58 5.71
CA ALA A 16 -4.12 2.73 5.49
C ALA A 16 -5.27 2.82 6.50
N CYS A 17 -5.44 3.94 7.15
CA CYS A 17 -6.38 4.21 8.25
C CYS A 17 -6.79 2.96 9.02
N LEU A 18 -6.12 2.68 10.12
CA LEU A 18 -6.38 1.52 10.94
C LEU A 18 -7.42 1.85 12.00
N ASP A 19 -8.47 1.05 12.02
CA ASP A 19 -9.35 0.92 13.16
C ASP A 19 -8.77 -0.14 14.09
N PHE A 20 -7.84 0.26 14.96
CA PHE A 20 -7.37 -0.61 16.04
C PHE A 20 -8.48 -0.79 17.06
N SER A 21 -8.98 -2.00 17.17
CA SER A 21 -10.01 -2.31 18.17
C SER A 21 -9.67 -3.58 18.90
N ASP A 22 -9.64 -3.51 20.23
CA ASP A 22 -9.67 -4.70 21.05
C ASP A 22 -11.07 -5.33 20.93
N VAL A 23 -11.10 -6.55 20.43
CA VAL A 23 -12.32 -7.33 20.26
C VAL A 23 -12.17 -8.69 20.93
N ASP A 24 -13.25 -9.42 21.06
CA ASP A 24 -13.25 -10.79 21.57
C ASP A 24 -13.33 -11.81 20.42
N GLN A 25 -13.18 -13.10 20.76
CA GLN A 25 -13.28 -14.17 19.78
C GLN A 25 -14.66 -14.21 19.11
N ALA A 26 -15.71 -13.87 19.84
CA ALA A 26 -17.07 -13.86 19.30
C ALA A 26 -17.24 -12.83 18.19
N PHE A 27 -16.53 -11.71 18.27
CA PHE A 27 -16.50 -10.71 17.19
C PHE A 27 -15.81 -11.26 15.93
N LEU A 28 -14.68 -11.95 16.08
CA LEU A 28 -14.02 -12.60 14.94
C LEU A 28 -14.93 -13.65 14.29
N ASP A 29 -15.57 -14.47 15.11
CA ASP A 29 -16.47 -15.53 14.63
C ASP A 29 -17.69 -14.96 13.89
N LYS A 30 -18.23 -13.82 14.37
CA LYS A 30 -19.34 -13.10 13.72
C LYS A 30 -19.02 -12.72 12.27
N TYR A 31 -17.79 -12.30 12.00
CA TYR A 31 -17.34 -11.89 10.66
C TYR A 31 -16.54 -12.98 9.92
N GLY A 32 -16.44 -14.19 10.48
CA GLY A 32 -15.72 -15.31 9.88
C GLY A 32 -14.23 -15.09 9.75
N VAL A 33 -13.66 -14.24 10.59
CA VAL A 33 -12.24 -13.88 10.59
C VAL A 33 -11.45 -14.83 11.47
N LYS A 34 -10.43 -15.46 10.93
CA LYS A 34 -9.52 -16.30 11.71
C LYS A 34 -8.47 -15.43 12.39
N LEU A 35 -8.07 -15.83 13.59
CA LEU A 35 -6.98 -15.19 14.31
C LEU A 35 -5.70 -15.21 13.47
N ASN A 36 -4.93 -14.12 13.54
CA ASN A 36 -3.68 -13.92 12.77
C ASN A 36 -3.84 -14.01 11.23
N ASN A 37 -5.04 -13.78 10.72
CA ASN A 37 -5.30 -13.79 9.29
C ASN A 37 -5.42 -12.36 8.74
N ALA A 38 -5.16 -12.22 7.44
CA ALA A 38 -5.42 -10.99 6.68
C ALA A 38 -6.32 -11.34 5.51
N ILE A 39 -7.46 -10.68 5.42
CA ILE A 39 -8.42 -10.88 4.35
C ILE A 39 -8.72 -9.58 3.62
N MET A 40 -9.03 -9.70 2.33
CA MET A 40 -9.58 -8.62 1.55
C MET A 40 -11.09 -8.60 1.77
N CYS A 41 -11.64 -7.43 2.13
CA CYS A 41 -13.07 -7.27 2.31
C CYS A 41 -13.81 -7.38 0.98
N GLU A 42 -14.85 -8.18 0.98
CA GLU A 42 -15.93 -8.15 0.00
C GLU A 42 -17.05 -7.23 0.51
N GLU A 43 -18.02 -6.93 -0.31
CA GLU A 43 -19.15 -6.05 0.03
C GLU A 43 -19.91 -6.52 1.29
N LYS A 44 -20.04 -7.85 1.47
CA LYS A 44 -20.65 -8.46 2.66
C LYS A 44 -19.92 -8.19 3.98
N ASP A 45 -18.62 -7.86 3.90
CA ASP A 45 -17.75 -7.67 5.06
C ASP A 45 -17.73 -6.20 5.54
N LEU A 46 -18.21 -5.26 4.72
CA LEU A 46 -18.21 -3.82 5.04
C LEU A 46 -18.91 -3.44 6.35
N PRO A 47 -19.98 -4.15 6.80
CA PRO A 47 -20.61 -3.87 8.08
C PRO A 47 -19.68 -3.96 9.29
N VAL A 48 -18.51 -4.63 9.20
CA VAL A 48 -17.52 -4.68 10.29
C VAL A 48 -17.04 -3.28 10.68
N PHE A 49 -16.85 -2.38 9.71
CA PHE A 49 -16.36 -1.03 9.98
C PHE A 49 -17.39 -0.21 10.74
N GLU A 50 -18.67 -0.33 10.40
CA GLU A 50 -19.76 0.35 11.11
C GLU A 50 -19.90 -0.19 12.55
N ASP A 51 -19.81 -1.51 12.72
CA ASP A 51 -19.89 -2.18 14.02
C ASP A 51 -18.72 -1.77 14.94
N LEU A 52 -17.51 -1.66 14.41
CA LEU A 52 -16.35 -1.18 15.17
C LEU A 52 -16.54 0.27 15.62
N VAL A 53 -16.99 1.14 14.73
CA VAL A 53 -17.24 2.56 15.06
C VAL A 53 -18.34 2.70 16.13
N ALA A 54 -19.40 1.91 16.01
CA ALA A 54 -20.55 1.99 16.92
C ALA A 54 -20.23 1.43 18.33
N ASN A 55 -19.40 0.37 18.41
CA ASN A 55 -19.32 -0.44 19.62
C ASN A 55 -17.91 -0.53 20.25
N LYS A 56 -16.85 -0.11 19.56
CA LYS A 56 -15.46 -0.39 19.99
C LYS A 56 -14.54 0.82 20.04
N SER A 57 -15.02 2.03 19.71
CA SER A 57 -14.20 3.28 19.75
C SER A 57 -12.82 3.12 19.09
N PRO A 58 -12.75 2.83 17.81
CA PRO A 58 -11.50 2.49 17.13
C PRO A 58 -10.50 3.65 17.12
N LEU A 59 -9.22 3.33 17.20
CA LEU A 59 -8.13 4.27 17.02
C LEU A 59 -7.74 4.34 15.53
N TYR A 60 -7.88 5.50 14.93
CA TYR A 60 -7.50 5.74 13.52
C TYR A 60 -6.03 6.13 13.40
N ILE A 61 -5.30 5.41 12.57
CA ILE A 61 -3.87 5.66 12.33
C ILE A 61 -3.60 5.63 10.82
N ALA A 62 -2.88 6.63 10.32
CA ALA A 62 -2.42 6.64 8.93
C ALA A 62 -1.47 5.48 8.64
N GLY A 63 -1.69 4.77 7.54
CA GLY A 63 -0.95 3.56 7.23
C GLY A 63 -0.83 3.25 5.74
N GLY A 64 -0.87 1.95 5.39
CA GLY A 64 -0.60 1.42 4.05
C GLY A 64 0.78 0.76 3.98
N ALA A 65 0.84 -0.53 3.64
CA ALA A 65 2.09 -1.29 3.67
C ALA A 65 3.24 -0.57 2.95
N THR A 66 3.03 -0.14 1.71
CA THR A 66 4.04 0.59 0.93
C THR A 66 4.30 1.99 1.49
N GLN A 67 3.27 2.70 1.95
CA GLN A 67 3.45 4.03 2.54
C GLN A 67 4.24 3.96 3.84
N ASN A 68 4.00 2.96 4.69
CA ASN A 68 4.79 2.77 5.91
C ASN A 68 6.24 2.43 5.59
N THR A 69 6.47 1.59 4.57
CA THR A 69 7.81 1.31 4.08
C THR A 69 8.50 2.59 3.61
N ALA A 70 7.82 3.43 2.83
CA ALA A 70 8.33 4.71 2.37
C ALA A 70 8.64 5.68 3.54
N ARG A 71 7.76 5.74 4.55
CA ARG A 71 7.96 6.56 5.76
C ARG A 71 9.19 6.13 6.56
N VAL A 72 9.38 4.82 6.75
CA VAL A 72 10.57 4.28 7.42
C VAL A 72 11.84 4.61 6.64
N ALA A 73 11.79 4.51 5.30
CA ALA A 73 12.90 4.87 4.45
C ALA A 73 13.26 6.33 4.53
N GLN A 74 12.26 7.17 4.44
CA GLN A 74 12.44 8.60 4.56
C GLN A 74 13.09 8.96 5.91
N TRP A 75 12.63 8.32 6.98
CA TRP A 75 13.23 8.48 8.30
C TRP A 75 14.71 8.05 8.34
N GLN A 76 15.06 6.92 7.69
CA GLN A 76 16.43 6.41 7.69
C GLN A 76 17.38 7.23 6.82
N THR A 77 16.90 7.75 5.69
CA THR A 77 17.73 8.61 4.83
C THR A 77 18.06 9.95 5.48
N ASN A 78 17.26 10.37 6.47
CA ASN A 78 17.39 11.66 7.17
C ASN A 78 17.55 12.86 6.21
N SER A 79 16.95 12.77 5.03
CA SER A 79 16.99 13.79 3.98
C SER A 79 15.57 14.01 3.43
N ALA A 80 14.99 15.16 3.72
CA ALA A 80 13.63 15.46 3.30
C ALA A 80 13.47 15.33 1.77
N GLY A 81 12.38 14.67 1.34
CA GLY A 81 12.08 14.44 -0.07
C GLY A 81 12.96 13.38 -0.76
N ALA A 82 13.81 12.66 -0.03
CA ALA A 82 14.59 11.56 -0.61
C ALA A 82 13.71 10.40 -1.09
N VAL A 83 12.52 10.25 -0.51
CA VAL A 83 11.59 9.20 -0.87
C VAL A 83 10.30 9.78 -1.45
N THR A 84 9.92 9.28 -2.61
CA THR A 84 8.64 9.62 -3.24
C THR A 84 7.69 8.42 -3.15
N TYR A 85 6.45 8.68 -2.74
CA TYR A 85 5.39 7.69 -2.68
C TYR A 85 4.27 8.04 -3.67
N ALA A 86 3.86 7.09 -4.49
CA ALA A 86 2.70 7.19 -5.37
C ALA A 86 1.64 6.15 -4.98
N GLY A 87 0.39 6.58 -4.90
CA GLY A 87 -0.75 5.74 -4.53
C GLY A 87 -2.06 6.37 -4.97
N SER A 88 -3.20 5.80 -4.54
CA SER A 88 -4.51 6.35 -4.82
C SER A 88 -5.32 6.49 -3.55
N ILE A 89 -5.99 7.62 -3.39
CA ILE A 89 -6.85 7.98 -2.25
C ILE A 89 -8.14 8.64 -2.74
N GLY A 90 -9.18 8.58 -1.91
CA GLY A 90 -10.39 9.39 -2.09
C GLY A 90 -10.17 10.82 -1.61
N LYS A 91 -10.95 11.76 -2.14
CA LYS A 91 -11.02 13.14 -1.64
C LYS A 91 -11.88 13.22 -0.39
N ASP A 92 -11.45 12.57 0.68
CA ASP A 92 -12.13 12.47 1.96
C ASP A 92 -11.20 12.77 3.14
N LYS A 93 -11.75 12.72 4.37
CA LYS A 93 -10.97 12.97 5.57
C LYS A 93 -9.81 12.01 5.78
N PHE A 94 -9.97 10.75 5.36
CA PHE A 94 -8.96 9.72 5.53
C PHE A 94 -7.82 9.90 4.51
N GLY A 95 -8.15 10.26 3.26
CA GLY A 95 -7.15 10.63 2.26
C GLY A 95 -6.31 11.83 2.71
N LYS A 96 -6.98 12.86 3.27
CA LYS A 96 -6.26 14.00 3.86
C LYS A 96 -5.35 13.59 5.01
N GLN A 97 -5.82 12.76 5.93
CA GLN A 97 -5.01 12.29 7.07
C GLN A 97 -3.79 11.48 6.61
N LEU A 98 -3.96 10.61 5.59
CA LEU A 98 -2.86 9.85 5.00
C LEU A 98 -1.80 10.76 4.40
N LYS A 99 -2.24 11.75 3.64
CA LYS A 99 -1.35 12.74 3.03
C LYS A 99 -0.63 13.57 4.08
N ASP A 100 -1.35 14.15 5.04
CA ASP A 100 -0.77 14.97 6.10
C ASP A 100 0.30 14.18 6.90
N ALA A 101 0.05 12.90 7.20
CA ALA A 101 1.01 12.05 7.91
C ALA A 101 2.27 11.77 7.09
N ALA A 102 2.13 11.50 5.79
CA ALA A 102 3.25 11.29 4.90
C ALA A 102 4.09 12.55 4.71
N ASP A 103 3.43 13.70 4.52
CA ASP A 103 4.08 15.00 4.37
C ASP A 103 4.83 15.40 5.66
N ALA A 104 4.24 15.11 6.85
CA ALA A 104 4.89 15.36 8.15
C ALA A 104 6.17 14.52 8.36
N ASP A 105 6.25 13.34 7.76
CA ASP A 105 7.45 12.50 7.76
C ASP A 105 8.45 12.90 6.66
N GLY A 106 8.17 13.92 5.88
CA GLY A 106 9.04 14.46 4.84
C GLY A 106 9.04 13.69 3.52
N LEU A 107 8.02 12.83 3.27
CA LEU A 107 7.86 12.19 1.97
C LEU A 107 7.39 13.19 0.90
N THR A 108 7.82 12.95 -0.33
CA THR A 108 7.13 13.53 -1.50
C THR A 108 5.97 12.62 -1.88
N THR A 109 4.73 13.12 -1.79
CA THR A 109 3.54 12.32 -2.09
C THR A 109 2.93 12.68 -3.44
N LEU A 110 2.69 11.66 -4.26
CA LEU A 110 2.05 11.75 -5.58
C LEU A 110 0.79 10.88 -5.61
N TYR A 111 -0.24 11.31 -4.88
CA TYR A 111 -1.51 10.60 -4.86
C TYR A 111 -2.37 10.91 -6.10
N MET A 112 -2.95 9.84 -6.67
CA MET A 112 -4.12 9.95 -7.53
C MET A 112 -5.34 10.18 -6.63
N GLU A 113 -5.77 11.43 -6.52
CA GLU A 113 -6.95 11.79 -5.75
C GLU A 113 -8.21 11.64 -6.61
N GLN A 114 -9.22 10.95 -6.10
CA GLN A 114 -10.45 10.67 -6.83
C GLN A 114 -11.71 10.98 -6.03
N ASP A 115 -12.78 11.33 -6.77
CA ASP A 115 -14.09 11.65 -6.20
C ASP A 115 -15.05 10.45 -6.19
N THR A 116 -14.69 9.37 -6.90
CA THR A 116 -15.57 8.22 -7.17
C THR A 116 -15.48 7.10 -6.15
N ALA A 117 -14.41 7.06 -5.38
CA ALA A 117 -14.20 6.04 -4.35
C ALA A 117 -13.60 6.65 -3.08
N ALA A 118 -14.01 6.13 -1.94
CA ALA A 118 -13.44 6.50 -0.65
C ALA A 118 -12.00 6.01 -0.50
N THR A 119 -11.24 6.64 0.37
CA THR A 119 -9.91 6.16 0.74
C THR A 119 -9.99 4.75 1.34
N GLY A 120 -9.07 3.88 0.93
CA GLY A 120 -8.99 2.53 1.48
C GLY A 120 -8.80 2.52 3.00
N THR A 121 -9.45 1.59 3.66
CA THR A 121 -9.40 1.40 5.12
C THR A 121 -9.08 -0.04 5.46
N CYS A 122 -8.57 -0.28 6.67
CA CYS A 122 -8.30 -1.62 7.15
C CYS A 122 -8.70 -1.72 8.62
N ALA A 123 -9.62 -2.62 8.94
CA ALA A 123 -9.92 -2.96 10.31
C ALA A 123 -8.83 -3.89 10.86
N VAL A 124 -8.23 -3.51 11.98
CA VAL A 124 -7.27 -4.30 12.74
C VAL A 124 -7.93 -4.77 14.02
N LEU A 125 -8.27 -6.04 14.04
CA LEU A 125 -8.98 -6.70 15.12
C LEU A 125 -7.94 -7.35 16.05
N VAL A 126 -7.86 -6.88 17.29
CA VAL A 126 -6.88 -7.37 18.26
C VAL A 126 -7.58 -8.26 19.29
N VAL A 127 -7.10 -9.49 19.42
CA VAL A 127 -7.56 -10.44 20.44
C VAL A 127 -6.34 -10.98 21.18
N ASN A 128 -6.24 -10.74 22.49
CA ASN A 128 -5.14 -11.21 23.32
C ASN A 128 -3.74 -10.85 22.78
N GLY A 129 -3.58 -9.68 22.18
CA GLY A 129 -2.31 -9.24 21.60
C GLY A 129 -2.02 -9.75 20.17
N GLU A 130 -2.86 -10.65 19.65
CA GLU A 130 -2.81 -11.14 18.28
C GLU A 130 -3.70 -10.31 17.37
N ARG A 131 -3.31 -10.12 16.10
CA ARG A 131 -4.04 -9.25 15.18
C ARG A 131 -4.57 -9.96 13.96
N SER A 132 -5.80 -9.63 13.58
CA SER A 132 -6.38 -10.01 12.30
C SER A 132 -6.72 -8.76 11.49
N LEU A 133 -6.62 -8.82 10.19
CA LEU A 133 -6.77 -7.69 9.30
C LEU A 133 -7.91 -7.91 8.30
N MET A 134 -8.76 -6.92 8.16
CA MET A 134 -9.80 -6.87 7.13
C MET A 134 -9.60 -5.61 6.29
N ALA A 135 -9.07 -5.76 5.07
CA ALA A 135 -8.69 -4.66 4.23
C ALA A 135 -9.75 -4.34 3.16
N ASN A 136 -10.27 -3.12 3.20
CA ASN A 136 -11.08 -2.54 2.12
C ASN A 136 -10.19 -1.60 1.30
N LEU A 137 -9.82 -2.00 0.09
CA LEU A 137 -8.89 -1.22 -0.74
C LEU A 137 -9.53 0.01 -1.38
N ALA A 138 -10.83 -0.04 -1.68
CA ALA A 138 -11.60 1.09 -2.25
C ALA A 138 -10.80 1.85 -3.33
N ALA A 139 -10.51 3.15 -3.12
CA ALA A 139 -9.75 3.98 -4.06
C ALA A 139 -8.38 3.40 -4.46
N ALA A 140 -7.74 2.59 -3.60
CA ALA A 140 -6.46 1.97 -3.94
C ALA A 140 -6.55 0.98 -5.10
N ASN A 141 -7.70 0.30 -5.29
CA ASN A 141 -7.95 -0.58 -6.42
C ASN A 141 -8.08 0.15 -7.75
N ASP A 142 -8.36 1.44 -7.71
CA ASP A 142 -8.60 2.26 -8.90
C ASP A 142 -7.36 3.00 -9.41
N TYR A 143 -6.18 2.67 -8.89
CA TYR A 143 -4.93 3.26 -9.36
C TYR A 143 -4.70 2.97 -10.85
N LYS A 144 -4.59 4.01 -11.67
CA LYS A 144 -4.56 3.88 -13.14
C LYS A 144 -3.14 4.09 -13.70
N ILE A 145 -2.83 3.35 -14.76
CA ILE A 145 -1.59 3.54 -15.54
C ILE A 145 -1.43 4.98 -16.04
N SER A 146 -2.53 5.67 -16.38
CA SER A 146 -2.49 7.06 -16.81
C SER A 146 -1.92 7.99 -15.75
N TRP A 147 -2.12 7.69 -14.45
CA TRP A 147 -1.49 8.43 -13.37
C TRP A 147 0.02 8.14 -13.29
N THR A 148 0.42 6.88 -13.43
CA THR A 148 1.84 6.49 -13.51
C THR A 148 2.56 7.23 -14.65
N GLN A 149 1.88 7.46 -15.77
CA GLN A 149 2.39 8.17 -16.94
C GLN A 149 2.21 9.69 -16.87
N SER A 150 1.63 10.22 -15.81
CA SER A 150 1.51 11.67 -15.62
C SER A 150 2.89 12.31 -15.44
N ALA A 151 3.03 13.59 -15.81
CA ALA A 151 4.30 14.29 -15.77
C ALA A 151 5.00 14.23 -14.39
N PRO A 152 4.30 14.48 -13.25
CA PRO A 152 4.96 14.44 -11.94
C PRO A 152 5.44 13.04 -11.57
N VAL A 153 4.66 11.98 -11.87
CA VAL A 153 5.05 10.61 -11.56
C VAL A 153 6.17 10.14 -12.47
N THR A 154 6.10 10.47 -13.77
CA THR A 154 7.19 10.17 -14.72
C THR A 154 8.50 10.82 -14.29
N ALA A 155 8.49 12.10 -13.90
CA ALA A 155 9.68 12.77 -13.41
C ALA A 155 10.27 12.09 -12.16
N ALA A 156 9.41 11.66 -11.23
CA ALA A 156 9.85 10.91 -10.05
C ALA A 156 10.44 9.54 -10.42
N ILE A 157 9.84 8.83 -11.38
CA ILE A 157 10.38 7.56 -11.89
C ILE A 157 11.74 7.77 -12.54
N GLU A 158 11.91 8.83 -13.34
CA GLU A 158 13.20 9.13 -13.98
C GLU A 158 14.30 9.47 -12.96
N ALA A 159 13.96 10.20 -11.92
CA ALA A 159 14.91 10.63 -10.88
C ALA A 159 15.28 9.52 -9.89
N ALA A 160 14.41 8.53 -9.68
CA ALA A 160 14.64 7.50 -8.67
C ALA A 160 15.77 6.54 -9.06
N GLU A 161 16.58 6.15 -8.08
CA GLU A 161 17.64 5.14 -8.22
C GLU A 161 17.14 3.72 -7.93
N MET A 162 16.08 3.62 -7.11
CA MET A 162 15.51 2.36 -6.67
C MET A 162 13.98 2.43 -6.64
N TYR A 163 13.32 1.33 -6.93
CA TYR A 163 11.86 1.20 -6.91
C TYR A 163 11.44 0.05 -6.00
N TYR A 164 10.42 0.32 -5.18
CA TYR A 164 9.78 -0.69 -4.35
C TYR A 164 8.29 -0.74 -4.67
N ILE A 165 7.77 -1.93 -4.95
CA ILE A 165 6.38 -2.17 -5.33
C ILE A 165 5.80 -3.25 -4.43
N ALA A 166 4.72 -2.93 -3.69
CA ALA A 166 4.04 -3.94 -2.88
C ALA A 166 3.21 -4.90 -3.74
N GLY A 167 3.14 -6.15 -3.34
CA GLY A 167 2.44 -7.21 -4.06
C GLY A 167 0.95 -6.95 -4.32
N PHE A 168 0.28 -6.14 -3.49
CA PHE A 168 -1.11 -5.78 -3.73
C PHE A 168 -1.36 -5.06 -5.06
N VAL A 169 -0.38 -4.31 -5.57
CA VAL A 169 -0.50 -3.62 -6.86
C VAL A 169 -0.65 -4.60 -8.02
N LEU A 170 -0.15 -5.84 -7.86
CA LEU A 170 -0.31 -6.92 -8.85
C LEU A 170 -1.79 -7.32 -9.08
N THR A 171 -2.67 -7.03 -8.14
CA THR A 171 -4.09 -7.42 -8.24
C THR A 171 -4.92 -6.44 -9.08
N HIS A 172 -4.44 -5.21 -9.32
CA HIS A 172 -5.26 -4.18 -9.96
C HIS A 172 -4.53 -3.25 -10.94
N SER A 173 -3.19 -3.17 -10.92
CA SER A 173 -2.45 -2.26 -11.80
C SER A 173 -1.13 -2.86 -12.32
N VAL A 174 -1.22 -4.02 -12.95
CA VAL A 174 -0.07 -4.72 -13.54
C VAL A 174 0.63 -3.85 -14.59
N ASP A 175 -0.13 -3.12 -15.40
CA ASP A 175 0.43 -2.22 -16.43
C ASP A 175 1.32 -1.13 -15.83
N SER A 176 0.95 -0.58 -14.67
CA SER A 176 1.78 0.39 -13.95
C SER A 176 3.09 -0.22 -13.47
N ILE A 177 3.04 -1.45 -12.95
CA ILE A 177 4.23 -2.20 -12.55
C ILE A 177 5.15 -2.41 -13.75
N MET A 178 4.59 -2.93 -14.84
CA MET A 178 5.36 -3.20 -16.07
C MET A 178 5.97 -1.94 -16.66
N HIS A 179 5.28 -0.79 -16.55
CA HIS A 179 5.83 0.49 -16.98
C HIS A 179 7.10 0.87 -16.19
N VAL A 180 7.05 0.76 -14.86
CA VAL A 180 8.21 1.05 -13.99
C VAL A 180 9.32 0.03 -14.20
N CYS A 181 9.00 -1.27 -14.30
CA CYS A 181 9.99 -2.33 -14.54
C CYS A 181 10.75 -2.12 -15.85
N LYS A 182 10.05 -1.85 -16.95
CA LYS A 182 10.68 -1.56 -18.25
C LYS A 182 11.60 -0.35 -18.20
N HIS A 183 11.19 0.71 -17.52
CA HIS A 183 12.01 1.89 -17.32
C HIS A 183 13.28 1.55 -16.53
N SER A 184 13.14 0.85 -15.42
CA SER A 184 14.23 0.44 -14.55
C SER A 184 15.25 -0.45 -15.29
N ASP A 185 14.77 -1.48 -16.01
CA ASP A 185 15.61 -2.37 -16.79
C ASP A 185 16.42 -1.62 -17.87
N ALA A 186 15.75 -0.69 -18.58
CA ALA A 186 16.41 0.15 -19.60
C ALA A 186 17.49 1.08 -19.02
N LYS A 187 17.42 1.40 -17.74
CA LYS A 187 18.36 2.29 -17.04
C LYS A 187 19.32 1.56 -16.10
N GLY A 188 19.21 0.23 -15.99
CA GLY A 188 20.03 -0.56 -15.07
C GLY A 188 19.78 -0.26 -13.59
N LYS A 189 18.56 0.22 -13.24
CA LYS A 189 18.18 0.59 -11.88
C LYS A 189 17.60 -0.61 -11.12
N VAL A 190 17.60 -0.53 -9.79
CA VAL A 190 17.13 -1.62 -8.92
C VAL A 190 15.61 -1.61 -8.79
N ASN A 191 14.98 -2.75 -9.03
CA ASN A 191 13.57 -3.00 -8.75
C ASN A 191 13.41 -4.04 -7.65
N GLU A 192 12.57 -3.76 -6.68
CA GLU A 192 12.15 -4.73 -5.68
C GLU A 192 10.62 -4.77 -5.56
N ALA A 193 10.03 -5.96 -5.73
CA ALA A 193 8.62 -6.19 -5.46
C ALA A 193 8.48 -7.11 -4.25
N ALA A 194 7.82 -6.62 -3.21
CA ALA A 194 7.50 -7.42 -2.04
C ALA A 194 6.13 -8.07 -2.21
N SER A 195 6.09 -9.41 -2.14
CA SER A 195 4.87 -10.19 -2.01
C SER A 195 4.84 -10.82 -0.62
N SER A 196 3.68 -10.78 0.05
CA SER A 196 3.49 -11.37 1.38
C SER A 196 3.71 -12.89 1.42
N ASN A 197 3.72 -13.57 0.28
CA ASN A 197 3.80 -15.03 0.19
C ASN A 197 5.02 -15.60 -0.55
N THR A 198 5.83 -14.78 -1.20
CA THR A 198 7.06 -15.27 -1.83
C THR A 198 8.06 -14.13 -2.00
N HIS A 199 9.31 -14.35 -1.60
CA HIS A 199 10.46 -13.56 -2.00
C HIS A 199 10.71 -13.76 -3.51
N THR A 200 9.79 -13.27 -4.33
CA THR A 200 9.94 -13.36 -5.78
C THR A 200 10.61 -12.07 -6.24
N ARG A 201 11.89 -12.16 -6.49
CA ARG A 201 12.68 -11.08 -7.07
C ARG A 201 12.01 -10.63 -8.38
N THR A 202 11.79 -9.35 -8.55
CA THR A 202 11.11 -8.73 -9.71
C THR A 202 11.74 -9.11 -11.05
N GLU A 203 13.02 -9.47 -11.04
CA GLU A 203 13.73 -10.00 -12.21
C GLU A 203 13.01 -11.18 -12.89
N ARG A 204 12.26 -12.01 -12.13
CA ARG A 204 11.48 -13.11 -12.73
C ARG A 204 10.17 -12.63 -13.36
N LEU A 205 9.51 -11.63 -12.81
CA LEU A 205 8.26 -11.10 -13.38
C LEU A 205 8.51 -10.38 -14.71
N CYS A 206 9.57 -9.58 -14.81
CA CYS A 206 9.95 -8.92 -16.05
C CYS A 206 10.47 -9.93 -17.09
N ALA A 207 11.29 -10.91 -16.69
CA ALA A 207 11.86 -11.92 -17.60
C ALA A 207 10.81 -12.89 -18.16
N ASP A 208 9.82 -13.31 -17.36
CA ASP A 208 8.76 -14.23 -17.81
C ASP A 208 7.76 -13.56 -18.76
N HIS A 209 7.51 -12.26 -18.60
CA HIS A 209 6.64 -11.55 -19.52
C HIS A 209 7.30 -11.26 -20.87
N SER A 210 8.58 -10.95 -20.86
CA SER A 210 9.39 -10.75 -22.05
C SER A 210 9.48 -12.04 -22.88
N LYS A 211 9.57 -13.22 -22.25
CA LYS A 211 9.59 -14.52 -22.93
C LYS A 211 8.25 -14.91 -23.55
N ARG A 212 7.12 -14.53 -22.97
CA ARG A 212 5.80 -14.82 -23.55
C ARG A 212 5.46 -13.97 -24.76
N ASN A 213 5.95 -12.74 -24.82
CA ASN A 213 5.71 -11.85 -25.97
C ASN A 213 6.62 -12.10 -27.18
N ASN A 214 7.67 -12.90 -27.03
CA ASN A 214 8.56 -13.31 -28.14
C ASN A 214 8.18 -14.67 -28.77
N GLN A 215 7.03 -15.25 -28.39
CA GLN A 215 6.51 -16.51 -28.95
C GLN A 215 5.20 -16.33 -29.75
N VAL A 216 4.89 -15.10 -30.20
CA VAL A 216 3.78 -14.83 -31.12
C VAL A 216 4.34 -14.25 -32.41
#